data_e18d11eda9d4ca26ffef6f2ff4ca469a
#
_entry.id   e18d11eda9d4ca26ffef6f2ff4ca469a
#
_cell.length_a   1.000
_cell.length_b   1.000
_cell.length_c   1.000
_cell.angle_alpha   90.00
_cell.angle_beta   90.00
_cell.angle_gamma   90.00
#
_symmetry.space_group_name_H-M   'P 1'
#
loop_
_entity.id
_entity.type
_entity.pdbx_description
1 polymer ?
#
loop_
_entity_poly.entity_id
_entity_poly.type
_entity_poly.pdbx_seq_one_letter_code
_entity_poly.pdbx_strand_id
1 'polypeptide(L)'
;MYFRGYRMGRVINAGDADFEAVTKSDEWVIVDFWAPWCGPCKMIAPMLEQVAGEREVTVAKVNTDVNPLSAGQFGIRGIPALLLFHNGELVDRQTGAMPKPMFDHWLNRHMS
;
A
#
# COMPACT_ATOMS: atom_id res chain seq x y z
N MET A 1 16.26 21.40 15.49
CA MET A 1 16.95 20.42 14.67
C MET A 1 16.17 20.11 13.42
N TYR A 2 16.81 20.12 12.31
CA TYR A 2 16.14 19.93 11.07
C TYR A 2 16.79 18.78 10.29
N PHE A 3 15.96 17.84 9.83
CA PHE A 3 16.42 16.69 9.07
C PHE A 3 16.05 16.88 7.63
N ARG A 4 17.05 17.07 6.78
CA ARG A 4 16.71 17.21 5.42
C ARG A 4 16.93 15.91 4.68
N GLY A 5 16.05 15.62 3.78
CA GLY A 5 16.12 14.44 2.96
C GLY A 5 15.74 13.16 3.67
N TYR A 6 15.27 13.25 4.91
CA TYR A 6 14.84 12.06 5.63
C TYR A 6 13.40 12.24 6.09
N ARG A 7 12.53 11.37 5.63
CA ARG A 7 11.12 11.36 6.00
C ARG A 7 10.67 9.95 6.20
N MET A 8 9.89 9.75 7.25
CA MET A 8 9.21 8.50 7.46
C MET A 8 8.00 8.44 6.54
N GLY A 9 7.60 7.23 6.20
CA GLY A 9 6.34 7.02 5.54
C GLY A 9 5.18 7.10 6.51
N ARG A 10 4.01 6.79 6.02
CA ARG A 10 2.80 6.84 6.83
C ARG A 10 1.80 5.80 6.35
N VAL A 11 0.88 5.42 7.24
CA VAL A 11 -0.23 4.54 6.91
C VAL A 11 -1.51 5.36 7.07
N ILE A 12 -2.31 5.38 6.01
CA ILE A 12 -3.56 6.13 6.01
C ILE A 12 -4.68 5.24 5.49
N ASN A 13 -5.91 5.60 5.80
CA ASN A 13 -7.08 4.98 5.19
C ASN A 13 -7.50 5.82 4.00
N ALA A 14 -7.86 5.16 2.91
CA ALA A 14 -8.31 5.81 1.70
C ALA A 14 -9.57 5.11 1.21
N GLY A 15 -10.35 5.79 0.38
CA GLY A 15 -11.56 5.24 -0.18
C GLY A 15 -11.69 5.60 -1.65
N ASP A 16 -12.81 5.19 -2.25
CA ASP A 16 -13.05 5.44 -3.67
C ASP A 16 -13.00 6.92 -4.01
N ALA A 17 -13.49 7.76 -3.09
CA ALA A 17 -13.59 9.21 -3.35
C ALA A 17 -12.23 9.89 -3.46
N ASP A 18 -11.22 9.42 -2.70
CA ASP A 18 -9.92 10.06 -2.70
C ASP A 18 -8.81 9.17 -3.25
N PHE A 19 -9.17 8.06 -3.86
CA PHE A 19 -8.19 7.06 -4.33
C PHE A 19 -7.17 7.68 -5.28
N GLU A 20 -7.64 8.40 -6.27
CA GLU A 20 -6.74 8.97 -7.28
C GLU A 20 -5.80 10.00 -6.65
N ALA A 21 -6.35 10.87 -5.82
CA ALA A 21 -5.53 11.88 -5.16
C ALA A 21 -4.47 11.24 -4.26
N VAL A 22 -4.84 10.17 -3.55
CA VAL A 22 -3.91 9.51 -2.63
C VAL A 22 -2.79 8.81 -3.39
N THR A 23 -3.09 8.14 -4.50
CA THR A 23 -2.05 7.45 -5.27
C THR A 23 -1.06 8.42 -5.89
N LYS A 24 -1.42 9.70 -5.99
CA LYS A 24 -0.54 10.75 -6.52
C LYS A 24 0.05 11.63 -5.42
N SER A 25 -0.26 11.36 -4.16
CA SER A 25 0.11 12.25 -3.07
C SER A 25 1.60 12.23 -2.74
N ASP A 26 2.28 11.13 -3.02
CA ASP A 26 3.69 10.94 -2.71
C ASP A 26 4.33 10.17 -3.85
N GLU A 27 5.66 10.20 -3.89
CA GLU A 27 6.40 9.53 -4.93
C GLU A 27 6.06 8.03 -4.97
N TRP A 28 6.09 7.38 -3.79
CA TRP A 28 5.81 5.96 -3.67
C TRP A 28 4.60 5.74 -2.79
N VAL A 29 3.61 5.04 -3.31
CA VAL A 29 2.39 4.70 -2.57
C VAL A 29 2.11 3.22 -2.75
N ILE A 30 1.92 2.53 -1.63
CA ILE A 30 1.44 1.16 -1.61
C ILE A 30 -0.03 1.20 -1.28
N VAL A 31 -0.88 0.69 -2.17
CA VAL A 31 -2.30 0.56 -1.87
C VAL A 31 -2.54 -0.86 -1.38
N ASP A 32 -3.12 -0.97 -0.18
CA ASP A 32 -3.45 -2.24 0.45
C ASP A 32 -4.96 -2.43 0.41
N PHE A 33 -5.44 -3.24 -0.52
CA PHE A 33 -6.85 -3.64 -0.55
C PHE A 33 -7.06 -4.75 0.46
N TRP A 34 -7.94 -4.50 1.41
CA TRP A 34 -8.16 -5.39 2.55
C TRP A 34 -9.64 -5.42 2.94
N ALA A 35 -9.99 -6.28 3.88
CA ALA A 35 -11.33 -6.30 4.47
C ALA A 35 -11.23 -6.72 5.92
N PRO A 36 -12.17 -6.28 6.77
CA PRO A 36 -12.12 -6.61 8.21
C PRO A 36 -12.20 -8.10 8.52
N TRP A 37 -12.84 -8.88 7.63
CA TRP A 37 -13.00 -10.33 7.82
C TRP A 37 -11.81 -11.14 7.31
N CYS A 38 -10.84 -10.49 6.70
CA CYS A 38 -9.74 -11.17 6.02
C CYS A 38 -8.58 -11.40 7.00
N GLY A 39 -8.38 -12.66 7.41
CA GLY A 39 -7.29 -13.02 8.32
C GLY A 39 -5.91 -12.67 7.79
N PRO A 40 -5.57 -13.09 6.56
CA PRO A 40 -4.25 -12.74 5.98
C PRO A 40 -4.02 -11.23 5.88
N CYS A 41 -5.07 -10.44 5.64
CA CYS A 41 -4.95 -8.98 5.61
C CYS A 41 -4.52 -8.45 6.97
N LYS A 42 -5.10 -9.00 8.04
CA LYS A 42 -4.76 -8.58 9.40
C LYS A 42 -3.34 -9.01 9.78
N MET A 43 -2.91 -10.15 9.24
CA MET A 43 -1.56 -10.64 9.51
C MET A 43 -0.48 -9.70 8.99
N ILE A 44 -0.69 -9.08 7.85
CA ILE A 44 0.32 -8.21 7.27
C ILE A 44 0.21 -6.76 7.73
N ALA A 45 -0.82 -6.39 8.47
CA ALA A 45 -0.99 -5.01 8.93
C ALA A 45 0.21 -4.51 9.73
N PRO A 46 0.75 -5.25 10.71
CA PRO A 46 1.95 -4.80 11.42
C PRO A 46 3.17 -4.65 10.51
N MET A 47 3.29 -5.53 9.50
CA MET A 47 4.38 -5.45 8.54
C MET A 47 4.30 -4.14 7.75
N LEU A 48 3.11 -3.76 7.32
CA LEU A 48 2.93 -2.51 6.57
C LEU A 48 3.25 -1.30 7.43
N GLU A 49 2.88 -1.32 8.72
CA GLU A 49 3.26 -0.26 9.64
C GLU A 49 4.78 -0.16 9.77
N GLN A 50 5.44 -1.31 9.86
CA GLN A 50 6.89 -1.34 9.97
C GLN A 50 7.56 -0.80 8.70
N VAL A 51 7.06 -1.19 7.55
CA VAL A 51 7.59 -0.71 6.27
C VAL A 51 7.44 0.81 6.16
N ALA A 52 6.29 1.35 6.55
CA ALA A 52 6.08 2.80 6.54
C ALA A 52 7.03 3.51 7.50
N GLY A 53 7.41 2.85 8.60
CA GLY A 53 8.37 3.41 9.54
C GLY A 53 9.81 3.35 9.04
N GLU A 54 10.09 2.53 8.05
CA GLU A 54 11.45 2.32 7.54
C GLU A 54 11.71 3.00 6.20
N ARG A 55 10.66 3.31 5.45
CA ARG A 55 10.79 3.83 4.08
C ARG A 55 9.92 5.05 3.91
N GLU A 56 10.32 5.87 2.98
CA GLU A 56 9.56 7.05 2.58
C GLU A 56 8.47 6.64 1.61
N VAL A 57 7.44 5.98 2.14
CA VAL A 57 6.34 5.43 1.35
C VAL A 57 5.02 5.67 2.11
N THR A 58 3.98 5.98 1.38
CA THR A 58 2.63 6.04 1.95
C THR A 58 1.95 4.72 1.71
N VAL A 59 1.44 4.11 2.78
CA VAL A 59 0.59 2.92 2.69
C VAL A 59 -0.85 3.38 2.81
N ALA A 60 -1.61 3.22 1.74
CA ALA A 60 -3.02 3.63 1.68
C ALA A 60 -3.88 2.37 1.77
N LYS A 61 -4.60 2.22 2.87
CA LYS A 61 -5.45 1.05 3.12
C LYS A 61 -6.85 1.32 2.60
N VAL A 62 -7.33 0.45 1.73
CA VAL A 62 -8.66 0.58 1.11
C VAL A 62 -9.49 -0.63 1.48
N ASN A 63 -10.52 -0.41 2.28
CA ASN A 63 -11.46 -1.45 2.70
C ASN A 63 -12.41 -1.76 1.54
N THR A 64 -12.29 -2.97 0.97
CA THR A 64 -13.06 -3.36 -0.21
C THR A 64 -14.54 -3.54 0.08
N ASP A 65 -14.93 -3.74 1.35
CA ASP A 65 -16.34 -3.89 1.69
C ASP A 65 -17.14 -2.62 1.41
N VAL A 66 -16.50 -1.46 1.54
CA VAL A 66 -17.17 -0.18 1.39
C VAL A 66 -16.60 0.67 0.26
N ASN A 67 -15.62 0.14 -0.49
CA ASN A 67 -14.97 0.86 -1.57
C ASN A 67 -14.84 -0.05 -2.79
N PRO A 68 -15.97 -0.40 -3.44
CA PRO A 68 -15.92 -1.36 -4.54
C PRO A 68 -15.41 -0.78 -5.86
N LEU A 69 -15.42 0.53 -6.03
CA LEU A 69 -15.09 1.13 -7.33
C LEU A 69 -13.61 0.98 -7.66
N SER A 70 -12.73 1.37 -6.74
CA SER A 70 -11.29 1.25 -6.98
C SER A 70 -10.87 -0.21 -7.08
N ALA A 71 -11.42 -1.08 -6.22
CA ALA A 71 -11.14 -2.51 -6.31
C ALA A 71 -11.54 -3.07 -7.67
N GLY A 72 -12.72 -2.68 -8.17
CA GLY A 72 -13.19 -3.10 -9.49
C GLY A 72 -12.32 -2.56 -10.61
N GLN A 73 -11.90 -1.32 -10.49
CA GLN A 73 -11.04 -0.68 -11.49
C GLN A 73 -9.76 -1.45 -11.74
N PHE A 74 -9.16 -1.97 -10.68
CA PHE A 74 -7.89 -2.71 -10.78
C PHE A 74 -8.07 -4.22 -10.84
N GLY A 75 -9.32 -4.68 -10.96
CA GLY A 75 -9.59 -6.11 -11.11
C GLY A 75 -9.19 -6.92 -9.89
N ILE A 76 -9.39 -6.39 -8.70
CA ILE A 76 -9.00 -7.06 -7.47
C ILE A 76 -9.93 -8.24 -7.22
N ARG A 77 -9.36 -9.44 -7.17
CA ARG A 77 -10.14 -10.67 -6.95
C ARG A 77 -9.76 -11.40 -5.68
N GLY A 78 -8.56 -11.15 -5.19
CA GLY A 78 -8.08 -11.76 -3.95
C GLY A 78 -7.52 -10.68 -3.07
N ILE A 79 -7.65 -10.85 -1.75
CA ILE A 79 -7.10 -9.91 -0.78
C ILE A 79 -6.28 -10.68 0.25
N PRO A 80 -5.23 -10.06 0.82
CA PRO A 80 -4.79 -8.70 0.55
C PRO A 80 -4.24 -8.56 -0.87
N ALA A 81 -4.48 -7.43 -1.49
CA ALA A 81 -3.86 -7.10 -2.77
C ALA A 81 -3.06 -5.81 -2.57
N LEU A 82 -1.78 -5.88 -2.90
CA LEU A 82 -0.84 -4.79 -2.68
C LEU A 82 -0.42 -4.25 -4.03
N LEU A 83 -0.75 -3.00 -4.30
CA LEU A 83 -0.42 -2.31 -5.54
C LEU A 83 0.62 -1.25 -5.24
N LEU A 84 1.69 -1.22 -6.02
CA LEU A 84 2.75 -0.23 -5.87
C LEU A 84 2.63 0.83 -6.94
N PHE A 85 2.48 2.08 -6.51
CA PHE A 85 2.39 3.23 -7.40
C PHE A 85 3.65 4.07 -7.26
N HIS A 86 4.16 4.56 -8.40
CA HIS A 86 5.28 5.47 -8.45
C HIS A 86 4.85 6.69 -9.24
N ASN A 87 4.87 7.85 -8.60
CA ASN A 87 4.43 9.12 -9.20
C ASN A 87 3.04 9.00 -9.83
N GLY A 88 2.15 8.30 -9.16
CA GLY A 88 0.77 8.15 -9.57
C GLY A 88 0.49 7.01 -10.55
N GLU A 89 1.52 6.26 -10.97
CA GLU A 89 1.35 5.18 -11.93
C GLU A 89 1.58 3.82 -11.28
N LEU A 90 0.73 2.87 -11.59
CA LEU A 90 0.87 1.51 -11.10
C LEU A 90 2.08 0.85 -11.75
N VAL A 91 3.04 0.40 -10.93
CA VAL A 91 4.25 -0.24 -11.44
C VAL A 91 4.30 -1.73 -11.15
N ASP A 92 3.62 -2.21 -10.12
CA ASP A 92 3.60 -3.65 -9.81
C ASP A 92 2.47 -3.97 -8.85
N ARG A 93 2.15 -5.26 -8.72
CA ARG A 93 1.13 -5.71 -7.80
C ARG A 93 1.46 -7.09 -7.28
N GLN A 94 1.03 -7.37 -6.05
CA GLN A 94 1.17 -8.67 -5.40
C GLN A 94 -0.15 -9.01 -4.73
N THR A 95 -0.53 -10.27 -4.81
CA THR A 95 -1.75 -10.76 -4.17
C THR A 95 -1.38 -11.79 -3.12
N GLY A 96 -2.01 -11.67 -1.95
CA GLY A 96 -1.78 -12.58 -0.84
C GLY A 96 -0.77 -12.04 0.15
N ALA A 97 -0.79 -12.62 1.35
CA ALA A 97 0.14 -12.26 2.41
C ALA A 97 1.52 -12.82 2.09
N MET A 98 2.55 -12.08 2.48
CA MET A 98 3.92 -12.54 2.33
C MET A 98 4.73 -12.09 3.53
N PRO A 99 5.79 -12.84 3.88
CA PRO A 99 6.67 -12.42 4.98
C PRO A 99 7.43 -11.16 4.60
N LYS A 100 7.80 -10.39 5.63
CA LYS A 100 8.47 -9.11 5.42
C LYS A 100 9.72 -9.19 4.54
N PRO A 101 10.61 -10.21 4.68
CA PRO A 101 11.78 -10.28 3.80
C PRO A 101 11.41 -10.35 2.32
N MET A 102 10.35 -11.07 1.97
CA MET A 102 9.89 -11.14 0.58
C MET A 102 9.33 -9.80 0.14
N PHE A 103 8.57 -9.15 1.02
CA PHE A 103 7.99 -7.85 0.72
C PHE A 103 9.08 -6.80 0.53
N ASP A 104 10.08 -6.79 1.40
CA ASP A 104 11.23 -5.88 1.27
C ASP A 104 11.97 -6.12 -0.04
N HIS A 105 12.15 -7.38 -0.43
CA HIS A 105 12.82 -7.71 -1.68
C HIS A 105 12.03 -7.17 -2.87
N TRP A 106 10.72 -7.35 -2.83
CA TRP A 106 9.84 -6.83 -3.88
C TRP A 106 9.95 -5.32 -4.01
N LEU A 107 9.90 -4.60 -2.88
CA LEU A 107 10.03 -3.14 -2.88
C LEU A 107 11.42 -2.72 -3.38
N ASN A 108 12.46 -3.43 -2.97
CA ASN A 108 13.83 -3.06 -3.35
C ASN A 108 14.06 -3.17 -4.85
N ARG A 109 13.32 -4.01 -5.54
CA ARG A 109 13.42 -4.09 -7.00
C ARG A 109 12.93 -2.84 -7.69
N HIS A 110 12.09 -2.06 -7.02
CA HIS A 110 11.49 -0.86 -7.60
C HIS A 110 12.01 0.43 -6.98
N MET A 111 12.30 0.39 -5.70
CA MET A 111 12.59 1.58 -4.91
C MET A 111 14.07 1.72 -4.58
N SER A 112 14.92 1.36 -5.46
CA SER A 112 16.37 1.44 -5.19
C SER A 112 16.95 2.84 -5.37
#